data_cfb11bd860cf93a16e136befa8382273
#
_entry.id   cfb11bd860cf93a16e136befa8382273
#
_cell.length_a   1.000
_cell.length_b   1.000
_cell.length_c   1.000
_cell.angle_alpha   90.00
_cell.angle_beta   90.00
_cell.angle_gamma   90.00
#
_symmetry.space_group_name_H-M   'P 1'
#
loop_
_entity.id
_entity.type
_entity.pdbx_description
1 polymer ?
#
loop_
_entity_poly.entity_id
_entity_poly.type
_entity_poly.pdbx_seq_one_letter_code
_entity_poly.pdbx_strand_id
1 'polypeptide(L)'
;DGIFVNPIDSSKLTSLESAREAGIPIIAIDASVENKDLIDCVIESDNYDAGVLCAQDMMKRMQSADIVLLKHSTVESAVSRIQGFVDTIKNYPQYKIIDSAECEGQLERAMPVMQNILERHSKVDVVMSLNDPSALGALAAIESMKRTNILVYGVDGTPDLKSLIKQSPLVAGTAAQSPIQFGRLAAKNMYSILNRKDVPEIIEVPVTLITKDNIDTFNVRGWQ
;
A
#
# COMPACT_ATOMS: atom_id res chain seq x y z
N ASP A 1 -11.85 6.26 -27.64
CA ASP A 1 -11.66 4.88 -28.08
C ASP A 1 -11.54 3.92 -26.88
N GLY A 2 -11.02 4.35 -25.73
CA GLY A 2 -10.92 3.57 -24.50
C GLY A 2 -10.76 4.45 -23.27
N ILE A 3 -11.08 3.92 -22.09
CA ILE A 3 -11.02 4.65 -20.81
C ILE A 3 -10.05 3.92 -19.86
N PHE A 4 -9.19 4.71 -19.22
CA PHE A 4 -8.47 4.29 -18.02
C PHE A 4 -9.12 4.95 -16.81
N VAL A 5 -9.42 4.18 -15.78
CA VAL A 5 -10.04 4.68 -14.56
C VAL A 5 -9.26 4.21 -13.33
N ASN A 6 -9.00 5.14 -12.41
CA ASN A 6 -8.61 4.82 -11.04
C ASN A 6 -9.77 5.24 -10.13
N PRO A 7 -10.63 4.31 -9.70
CA PRO A 7 -11.82 4.65 -8.94
C PRO A 7 -11.48 4.99 -7.48
N ILE A 8 -11.89 6.17 -7.03
CA ILE A 8 -11.82 6.56 -5.61
C ILE A 8 -12.89 5.84 -4.79
N ASP A 9 -14.07 5.63 -5.41
CA ASP A 9 -15.19 4.90 -4.84
C ASP A 9 -15.60 3.81 -5.83
N SER A 10 -15.38 2.56 -5.46
CA SER A 10 -15.63 1.39 -6.31
C SER A 10 -17.11 1.15 -6.62
N SER A 11 -18.02 1.75 -5.85
CA SER A 11 -19.47 1.53 -5.94
C SER A 11 -20.23 2.59 -6.77
N LYS A 12 -19.66 3.77 -6.99
CA LYS A 12 -20.31 4.92 -7.66
C LYS A 12 -19.82 5.13 -9.09
N LEU A 13 -20.25 4.25 -10.00
CA LEU A 13 -19.70 4.15 -11.34
C LEU A 13 -20.71 4.34 -12.48
N THR A 14 -21.80 5.07 -12.25
CA THR A 14 -22.86 5.31 -13.26
C THR A 14 -22.32 5.85 -14.60
N SER A 15 -21.24 6.64 -14.55
CA SER A 15 -20.59 7.14 -15.77
C SER A 15 -19.92 6.03 -16.60
N LEU A 16 -19.47 4.95 -15.95
CA LEU A 16 -18.88 3.79 -16.64
C LEU A 16 -19.94 2.92 -17.31
N GLU A 17 -21.16 2.86 -16.75
CA GLU A 17 -22.28 2.14 -17.36
C GLU A 17 -22.58 2.71 -18.75
N SER A 18 -22.69 4.04 -18.86
CA SER A 18 -22.92 4.69 -20.16
C SER A 18 -21.78 4.44 -21.17
N ALA A 19 -20.54 4.41 -20.70
CA ALA A 19 -19.39 4.10 -21.54
C ALA A 19 -19.43 2.63 -22.01
N ARG A 20 -19.81 1.71 -21.13
CA ARG A 20 -19.96 0.29 -21.43
C ARG A 20 -21.08 0.05 -22.45
N GLU A 21 -22.24 0.69 -22.29
CA GLU A 21 -23.35 0.68 -23.25
C GLU A 21 -22.96 1.21 -24.63
N ALA A 22 -22.06 2.20 -24.66
CA ALA A 22 -21.51 2.73 -25.91
C ALA A 22 -20.40 1.84 -26.53
N GLY A 23 -20.10 0.70 -25.91
CA GLY A 23 -19.07 -0.25 -26.40
C GLY A 23 -17.64 0.28 -26.22
N ILE A 24 -17.40 1.20 -25.30
CA ILE A 24 -16.07 1.74 -25.01
C ILE A 24 -15.35 0.84 -24.02
N PRO A 25 -14.19 0.28 -24.35
CA PRO A 25 -13.43 -0.56 -23.42
C PRO A 25 -12.88 0.25 -22.24
N ILE A 26 -12.86 -0.38 -21.07
CA ILE A 26 -12.47 0.26 -19.80
C ILE A 26 -11.45 -0.61 -19.08
N ILE A 27 -10.31 -0.02 -18.71
CA ILE A 27 -9.30 -0.65 -17.85
C ILE A 27 -9.23 0.11 -16.53
N ALA A 28 -9.46 -0.61 -15.43
CA ALA A 28 -9.22 -0.08 -14.09
C ALA A 28 -7.73 -0.20 -13.73
N ILE A 29 -7.18 0.83 -13.07
CA ILE A 29 -5.77 0.90 -12.68
C ILE A 29 -5.68 1.19 -11.19
N ASP A 30 -4.80 0.49 -10.49
CA ASP A 30 -4.49 0.63 -9.06
C ASP A 30 -5.60 0.13 -8.13
N ALA A 31 -6.85 0.39 -8.45
CA ALA A 31 -8.00 -0.11 -7.71
C ALA A 31 -9.05 -0.68 -8.66
N SER A 32 -9.76 -1.69 -8.20
CA SER A 32 -10.83 -2.32 -8.94
C SER A 32 -12.18 -1.64 -8.71
N VAL A 33 -13.17 -2.06 -9.46
CA VAL A 33 -14.57 -1.65 -9.32
C VAL A 33 -15.40 -2.79 -8.73
N GLU A 34 -16.47 -2.46 -8.01
CA GLU A 34 -17.36 -3.46 -7.40
C GLU A 34 -18.06 -4.30 -8.48
N ASN A 35 -18.61 -3.65 -9.50
CA ASN A 35 -19.21 -4.34 -10.64
C ASN A 35 -18.17 -4.62 -11.73
N LYS A 36 -17.61 -5.82 -11.73
CA LYS A 36 -16.56 -6.25 -12.68
C LYS A 36 -17.02 -6.26 -14.14
N ASP A 37 -18.31 -6.37 -14.42
CA ASP A 37 -18.84 -6.37 -15.79
C ASP A 37 -18.67 -5.02 -16.50
N LEU A 38 -18.38 -3.97 -15.74
CA LEU A 38 -18.12 -2.63 -16.29
C LEU A 38 -16.72 -2.46 -16.88
N ILE A 39 -15.79 -3.35 -16.56
CA ILE A 39 -14.38 -3.22 -16.98
C ILE A 39 -13.93 -4.46 -17.77
N ASP A 40 -12.96 -4.28 -18.63
CA ASP A 40 -12.36 -5.36 -19.41
C ASP A 40 -11.11 -5.93 -18.73
N CYS A 41 -10.45 -5.15 -17.88
CA CYS A 41 -9.24 -5.55 -17.17
C CYS A 41 -9.03 -4.66 -15.95
N VAL A 42 -8.49 -5.21 -14.87
CA VAL A 42 -7.90 -4.44 -13.76
C VAL A 42 -6.39 -4.70 -13.70
N ILE A 43 -5.63 -3.64 -13.46
CA ILE A 43 -4.18 -3.71 -13.23
C ILE A 43 -3.90 -3.14 -11.86
N GLU A 44 -3.48 -3.98 -10.93
CA GLU A 44 -3.25 -3.62 -9.53
C GLU A 44 -1.96 -4.22 -9.00
N SER A 45 -1.50 -3.74 -7.85
CA SER A 45 -0.37 -4.35 -7.14
C SER A 45 -0.79 -5.61 -6.41
N ASP A 46 0.14 -6.53 -6.20
CA ASP A 46 -0.01 -7.58 -5.21
C ASP A 46 0.01 -6.96 -3.79
N ASN A 47 -1.16 -6.45 -3.40
CA ASN A 47 -1.35 -5.77 -2.14
C ASN A 47 -1.17 -6.69 -0.93
N TYR A 48 -1.52 -7.98 -1.08
CA TYR A 48 -1.33 -8.95 -0.01
C TYR A 48 0.17 -9.21 0.22
N ASP A 49 0.93 -9.41 -0.88
CA ASP A 49 2.38 -9.64 -0.77
C ASP A 49 3.12 -8.40 -0.23
N ALA A 50 2.62 -7.18 -0.46
CA ALA A 50 3.18 -5.98 0.16
C ALA A 50 3.21 -6.08 1.70
N GLY A 51 2.13 -6.56 2.31
CA GLY A 51 2.07 -6.83 3.75
C GLY A 51 2.98 -7.97 4.19
N VAL A 52 2.99 -9.06 3.42
CA VAL A 52 3.85 -10.23 3.67
C VAL A 52 5.32 -9.83 3.70
N LEU A 53 5.79 -9.06 2.74
CA LEU A 53 7.18 -8.61 2.64
C LEU A 53 7.59 -7.74 3.84
N CYS A 54 6.71 -6.81 4.27
CA CYS A 54 6.96 -5.99 5.46
C CYS A 54 7.06 -6.84 6.72
N ALA A 55 6.16 -7.81 6.91
CA ALA A 55 6.18 -8.71 8.07
C ALA A 55 7.42 -9.59 8.08
N GLN A 56 7.81 -10.16 6.95
CA GLN A 56 9.01 -11.00 6.83
C GLN A 56 10.29 -10.22 7.13
N ASP A 57 10.41 -8.97 6.68
CA ASP A 57 11.55 -8.11 7.02
C ASP A 57 11.57 -7.78 8.52
N MET A 58 10.43 -7.43 9.10
CA MET A 58 10.30 -7.23 10.55
C MET A 58 10.77 -8.46 11.34
N MET A 59 10.32 -9.65 10.96
CA MET A 59 10.70 -10.90 11.62
C MET A 59 12.20 -11.22 11.51
N LYS A 60 12.86 -10.79 10.44
CA LYS A 60 14.32 -10.91 10.31
C LYS A 60 15.07 -9.94 11.23
N ARG A 61 14.51 -8.76 11.50
CA ARG A 61 15.13 -7.71 12.34
C ARG A 61 14.88 -7.90 13.81
N MET A 62 13.74 -8.48 14.21
CA MET A 62 13.28 -8.54 15.60
C MET A 62 12.81 -9.94 15.94
N GLN A 63 13.20 -10.46 17.12
CA GLN A 63 12.74 -11.77 17.62
C GLN A 63 11.33 -11.70 18.25
N SER A 64 10.90 -10.52 18.66
CA SER A 64 9.57 -10.24 19.20
C SER A 64 9.23 -8.78 18.95
N ALA A 65 7.94 -8.43 18.85
CA ALA A 65 7.51 -7.05 18.67
C ALA A 65 6.10 -6.81 19.20
N ASP A 66 5.90 -5.63 19.81
CA ASP A 66 4.60 -5.04 20.09
C ASP A 66 4.26 -4.10 18.90
N ILE A 67 3.21 -4.44 18.14
CA ILE A 67 2.92 -3.92 16.81
C ILE A 67 1.66 -3.08 16.82
N VAL A 68 1.69 -1.94 16.16
CA VAL A 68 0.55 -1.08 15.87
C VAL A 68 0.22 -1.16 14.37
N LEU A 69 -1.07 -1.22 14.03
CA LEU A 69 -1.55 -1.20 12.66
C LEU A 69 -2.29 0.11 12.37
N LEU A 70 -1.86 0.85 11.36
CA LEU A 70 -2.60 1.99 10.81
C LEU A 70 -3.35 1.53 9.56
N LYS A 71 -4.70 1.67 9.58
CA LYS A 71 -5.61 1.00 8.66
C LYS A 71 -6.51 1.96 7.88
N HIS A 72 -7.13 1.41 6.83
CA HIS A 72 -8.28 1.97 6.14
C HIS A 72 -9.21 0.81 5.73
N SER A 73 -10.16 0.49 6.60
CA SER A 73 -10.96 -0.74 6.49
C SER A 73 -12.00 -0.75 5.36
N THR A 74 -12.24 0.38 4.70
CA THR A 74 -13.18 0.49 3.57
C THR A 74 -12.51 0.43 2.19
N VAL A 75 -11.17 0.35 2.13
CA VAL A 75 -10.41 0.26 0.88
C VAL A 75 -9.78 -1.11 0.77
N GLU A 76 -10.17 -1.87 -0.26
CA GLU A 76 -9.80 -3.29 -0.45
C GLU A 76 -8.27 -3.49 -0.47
N SER A 77 -7.54 -2.65 -1.21
CA SER A 77 -6.07 -2.73 -1.27
C SER A 77 -5.42 -2.52 0.10
N ALA A 78 -5.93 -1.56 0.91
CA ALA A 78 -5.42 -1.30 2.26
C ALA A 78 -5.72 -2.47 3.20
N VAL A 79 -6.90 -3.06 3.11
CA VAL A 79 -7.29 -4.26 3.88
C VAL A 79 -6.37 -5.42 3.52
N SER A 80 -6.13 -5.65 2.23
CA SER A 80 -5.26 -6.73 1.73
C SER A 80 -3.82 -6.58 2.24
N ARG A 81 -3.25 -5.37 2.22
CA ARG A 81 -1.90 -5.08 2.76
C ARG A 81 -1.79 -5.44 4.24
N ILE A 82 -2.74 -4.98 5.04
CA ILE A 82 -2.76 -5.27 6.49
C ILE A 82 -3.00 -6.77 6.73
N GLN A 83 -3.87 -7.42 5.96
CA GLN A 83 -4.14 -8.84 6.08
C GLN A 83 -2.89 -9.69 5.79
N GLY A 84 -2.14 -9.38 4.72
CA GLY A 84 -0.88 -10.06 4.40
C GLY A 84 0.14 -9.98 5.53
N PHE A 85 0.26 -8.81 6.17
CA PHE A 85 1.11 -8.63 7.34
C PHE A 85 0.64 -9.49 8.52
N VAL A 86 -0.65 -9.42 8.88
CA VAL A 86 -1.25 -10.14 10.00
C VAL A 86 -1.16 -11.66 9.81
N ASP A 87 -1.48 -12.15 8.62
CA ASP A 87 -1.43 -13.59 8.32
C ASP A 87 -0.01 -14.16 8.39
N THR A 88 0.98 -13.36 8.04
CA THR A 88 2.39 -13.77 8.13
C THR A 88 2.82 -13.99 9.57
N ILE A 89 2.34 -13.18 10.52
CA ILE A 89 2.75 -13.27 11.94
C ILE A 89 1.81 -14.10 12.82
N LYS A 90 0.62 -14.47 12.35
CA LYS A 90 -0.45 -15.09 13.18
C LYS A 90 -0.04 -16.33 13.97
N ASN A 91 0.91 -17.10 13.44
CA ASN A 91 1.40 -18.33 14.08
C ASN A 91 2.62 -18.11 15.00
N TYR A 92 3.00 -16.84 15.21
CA TYR A 92 4.20 -16.46 15.96
C TYR A 92 3.81 -15.58 17.16
N PRO A 93 3.49 -16.16 18.33
CA PRO A 93 2.91 -15.45 19.48
C PRO A 93 3.81 -14.35 20.08
N GLN A 94 5.09 -14.32 19.72
CA GLN A 94 6.02 -13.27 20.10
C GLN A 94 5.80 -11.94 19.35
N TYR A 95 5.04 -11.94 18.24
CA TYR A 95 4.64 -10.74 17.52
C TYR A 95 3.19 -10.42 17.87
N LYS A 96 2.98 -9.33 18.63
CA LYS A 96 1.67 -9.00 19.19
C LYS A 96 1.14 -7.72 18.56
N ILE A 97 -0.03 -7.78 17.97
CA ILE A 97 -0.78 -6.58 17.60
C ILE A 97 -1.40 -6.04 18.88
N ILE A 98 -0.87 -4.93 19.40
CA ILE A 98 -1.30 -4.32 20.65
C ILE A 98 -2.35 -3.22 20.46
N ASP A 99 -2.39 -2.62 19.26
CA ASP A 99 -3.38 -1.60 18.90
C ASP A 99 -3.55 -1.51 17.39
N SER A 100 -4.69 -0.98 16.97
CA SER A 100 -4.93 -0.64 15.57
C SER A 100 -5.90 0.52 15.45
N ALA A 101 -5.71 1.39 14.45
CA ALA A 101 -6.59 2.53 14.25
C ALA A 101 -6.77 2.88 12.78
N GLU A 102 -7.92 3.47 12.48
CA GLU A 102 -8.23 4.03 11.17
C GLU A 102 -7.53 5.38 10.99
N CYS A 103 -6.88 5.57 9.85
CA CYS A 103 -6.23 6.85 9.49
C CYS A 103 -6.50 7.27 8.05
N GLU A 104 -7.36 6.53 7.34
CA GLU A 104 -7.82 6.79 5.98
C GLU A 104 -6.70 7.03 4.95
N GLY A 105 -5.51 6.51 5.22
CA GLY A 105 -4.37 6.64 4.32
C GLY A 105 -3.77 8.06 4.22
N GLN A 106 -4.11 8.97 5.15
CA GLN A 106 -3.72 10.37 5.11
C GLN A 106 -2.74 10.70 6.24
N LEU A 107 -1.68 11.46 5.92
CA LEU A 107 -0.66 11.87 6.87
C LEU A 107 -1.27 12.67 8.04
N GLU A 108 -2.15 13.63 7.70
CA GLU A 108 -2.76 14.54 8.65
C GLU A 108 -3.68 13.83 9.65
N ARG A 109 -4.21 12.67 9.28
CA ARG A 109 -5.02 11.82 10.15
C ARG A 109 -4.17 10.81 10.91
N ALA A 110 -3.16 10.25 10.27
CA ALA A 110 -2.28 9.25 10.88
C ALA A 110 -1.47 9.84 12.06
N MET A 111 -1.00 11.09 11.95
CA MET A 111 -0.19 11.72 13.00
C MET A 111 -0.94 11.80 14.35
N PRO A 112 -2.11 12.46 14.48
CA PRO A 112 -2.82 12.53 15.77
C PRO A 112 -3.29 11.16 16.25
N VAL A 113 -3.66 10.26 15.34
CA VAL A 113 -4.03 8.88 15.69
C VAL A 113 -2.86 8.17 16.34
N MET A 114 -1.67 8.26 15.75
CA MET A 114 -0.47 7.62 16.31
C MET A 114 -0.03 8.28 17.62
N GLN A 115 -0.15 9.61 17.79
CA GLN A 115 0.09 10.28 19.07
C GLN A 115 -0.78 9.68 20.18
N ASN A 116 -2.09 9.56 19.94
CA ASN A 116 -3.02 8.95 20.90
C ASN A 116 -2.65 7.49 21.25
N ILE A 117 -2.14 6.72 20.29
CA ILE A 117 -1.66 5.35 20.54
C ILE A 117 -0.41 5.37 21.42
N LEU A 118 0.54 6.25 21.13
CA LEU A 118 1.78 6.37 21.91
C LEU A 118 1.56 6.87 23.34
N GLU A 119 0.49 7.62 23.59
CA GLU A 119 0.07 8.02 24.96
C GLU A 119 -0.46 6.82 25.77
N ARG A 120 -1.18 5.91 25.11
CA ARG A 120 -1.74 4.71 25.76
C ARG A 120 -0.73 3.58 25.97
N HIS A 121 0.28 3.50 25.08
CA HIS A 121 1.24 2.41 25.06
C HIS A 121 2.65 2.92 25.35
N SER A 122 3.20 2.56 26.51
CA SER A 122 4.59 2.90 26.88
C SER A 122 5.61 2.20 25.99
N LYS A 123 5.26 1.03 25.45
CA LYS A 123 6.09 0.24 24.52
C LYS A 123 5.34 0.02 23.20
N VAL A 124 6.00 0.38 22.13
CA VAL A 124 5.65 0.07 20.75
C VAL A 124 6.96 -0.21 20.03
N ASP A 125 7.07 -1.31 19.33
CA ASP A 125 8.28 -1.70 18.62
C ASP A 125 8.16 -1.47 17.09
N VAL A 126 6.95 -1.66 16.56
CA VAL A 126 6.70 -1.59 15.10
C VAL A 126 5.37 -0.90 14.79
N VAL A 127 5.36 -0.10 13.74
CA VAL A 127 4.15 0.43 13.10
C VAL A 127 4.09 -0.11 11.67
N MET A 128 3.06 -0.89 11.36
CA MET A 128 2.71 -1.23 10.00
C MET A 128 1.63 -0.27 9.50
N SER A 129 1.94 0.50 8.47
CA SER A 129 1.04 1.47 7.87
C SER A 129 0.53 0.97 6.52
N LEU A 130 -0.75 1.18 6.25
CA LEU A 130 -1.39 0.77 5.00
C LEU A 130 -0.74 1.39 3.75
N ASN A 131 -0.10 2.59 3.91
CA ASN A 131 0.58 3.31 2.84
C ASN A 131 1.67 4.24 3.38
N ASP A 132 2.45 4.84 2.49
CA ASP A 132 3.55 5.77 2.85
C ASP A 132 3.08 7.07 3.51
N PRO A 133 1.97 7.74 3.07
CA PRO A 133 1.47 8.92 3.78
C PRO A 133 1.13 8.63 5.26
N SER A 134 0.52 7.49 5.55
CA SER A 134 0.25 7.07 6.93
C SER A 134 1.54 6.77 7.71
N ALA A 135 2.54 6.18 7.05
CA ALA A 135 3.85 5.94 7.65
C ALA A 135 4.58 7.26 7.99
N LEU A 136 4.49 8.26 7.12
CA LEU A 136 5.02 9.61 7.38
C LEU A 136 4.31 10.28 8.56
N GLY A 137 2.99 10.15 8.67
CA GLY A 137 2.22 10.65 9.83
C GLY A 137 2.63 9.95 11.13
N ALA A 138 2.81 8.63 11.10
CA ALA A 138 3.31 7.87 12.25
C ALA A 138 4.71 8.31 12.66
N LEU A 139 5.62 8.50 11.69
CA LEU A 139 6.98 8.97 11.94
C LEU A 139 6.98 10.35 12.60
N ALA A 140 6.18 11.30 12.09
CA ALA A 140 6.05 12.63 12.66
C ALA A 140 5.54 12.58 14.12
N ALA A 141 4.59 11.69 14.44
CA ALA A 141 4.11 11.47 15.81
C ALA A 141 5.21 10.92 16.72
N ILE A 142 5.94 9.90 16.27
CA ILE A 142 7.04 9.26 17.00
C ILE A 142 8.13 10.29 17.34
N GLU A 143 8.55 11.10 16.36
CA GLU A 143 9.56 12.13 16.52
C GLU A 143 9.10 13.28 17.43
N SER A 144 7.85 13.75 17.27
CA SER A 144 7.30 14.83 18.13
C SER A 144 7.22 14.44 19.60
N MET A 145 6.97 13.16 19.87
CA MET A 145 6.92 12.60 21.23
C MET A 145 8.30 12.11 21.71
N LYS A 146 9.35 12.31 20.92
CA LYS A 146 10.73 11.91 21.24
C LYS A 146 10.87 10.41 21.53
N ARG A 147 10.03 9.59 20.90
CA ARG A 147 10.12 8.13 21.00
C ARG A 147 11.22 7.64 20.05
N THR A 148 11.90 6.60 20.45
CA THR A 148 12.99 5.96 19.69
C THR A 148 12.77 4.46 19.61
N ASN A 149 13.51 3.80 18.73
CA ASN A 149 13.47 2.34 18.56
C ASN A 149 12.11 1.78 18.12
N ILE A 150 11.35 2.57 17.36
CA ILE A 150 10.10 2.13 16.73
C ILE A 150 10.34 2.05 15.22
N LEU A 151 10.21 0.87 14.65
CA LEU A 151 10.33 0.66 13.21
C LEU A 151 9.02 0.98 12.50
N VAL A 152 9.07 1.75 11.42
CA VAL A 152 7.91 2.14 10.62
C VAL A 152 8.02 1.52 9.23
N TYR A 153 6.98 0.80 8.82
CA TYR A 153 6.79 0.27 7.47
C TYR A 153 5.66 1.00 6.75
N GLY A 154 5.87 1.27 5.47
CA GLY A 154 4.88 1.79 4.56
C GLY A 154 4.66 0.88 3.34
N VAL A 155 3.76 1.29 2.47
CA VAL A 155 3.54 0.74 1.14
C VAL A 155 3.36 1.92 0.19
N ASP A 156 3.86 1.83 -0.99
CA ASP A 156 3.78 2.62 -2.22
C ASP A 156 5.16 2.82 -2.86
N GLY A 157 6.23 3.03 -2.07
CA GLY A 157 7.55 3.40 -2.58
C GLY A 157 7.63 4.85 -3.03
N THR A 158 6.98 5.76 -2.30
CA THR A 158 6.98 7.19 -2.63
C THR A 158 8.37 7.80 -2.48
N PRO A 159 8.71 8.84 -3.28
CA PRO A 159 9.96 9.56 -3.11
C PRO A 159 10.18 10.08 -1.67
N ASP A 160 9.11 10.52 -1.02
CA ASP A 160 9.18 11.09 0.33
C ASP A 160 9.64 10.04 1.35
N LEU A 161 8.96 8.89 1.43
CA LEU A 161 9.36 7.85 2.39
C LEU A 161 10.70 7.21 2.00
N LYS A 162 10.96 6.98 0.70
CA LYS A 162 12.27 6.46 0.24
C LYS A 162 13.44 7.35 0.66
N SER A 163 13.27 8.67 0.61
CA SER A 163 14.33 9.59 1.04
C SER A 163 14.70 9.44 2.51
N LEU A 164 13.73 9.07 3.34
CA LEU A 164 13.91 8.90 4.78
C LEU A 164 14.51 7.54 5.16
N ILE A 165 14.44 6.52 4.29
CA ILE A 165 15.04 5.20 4.57
C ILE A 165 16.53 5.30 4.90
N LYS A 166 17.26 6.22 4.26
CA LYS A 166 18.68 6.45 4.55
C LYS A 166 18.93 7.39 5.72
N GLN A 167 18.01 8.30 5.98
CA GLN A 167 18.20 9.41 6.91
C GLN A 167 17.69 9.10 8.31
N SER A 168 16.62 8.32 8.42
CA SER A 168 15.98 7.97 9.69
C SER A 168 16.14 6.49 10.01
N PRO A 169 16.70 6.14 11.18
CA PRO A 169 16.77 4.75 11.64
C PRO A 169 15.39 4.16 11.97
N LEU A 170 14.37 5.00 12.06
CA LEU A 170 13.00 4.59 12.36
C LEU A 170 12.27 4.05 11.12
N VAL A 171 12.66 4.45 9.91
CA VAL A 171 12.05 3.96 8.67
C VAL A 171 12.70 2.65 8.27
N ALA A 172 11.96 1.55 8.46
CA ALA A 172 12.44 0.21 8.14
C ALA A 172 12.37 -0.08 6.63
N GLY A 173 11.29 0.34 5.98
CA GLY A 173 11.11 0.16 4.55
C GLY A 173 9.72 0.52 4.05
N THR A 174 9.56 0.41 2.72
CA THR A 174 8.28 0.54 2.02
C THR A 174 8.15 -0.55 0.96
N ALA A 175 7.01 -1.23 0.91
CA ALA A 175 6.70 -2.16 -0.19
C ALA A 175 6.25 -1.34 -1.41
N ALA A 176 7.16 -1.21 -2.37
CA ALA A 176 7.00 -0.29 -3.48
C ALA A 176 6.12 -0.86 -4.58
N GLN A 177 5.12 -0.10 -4.99
CA GLN A 177 4.31 -0.31 -6.18
C GLN A 177 5.07 0.16 -7.44
N SER A 178 4.60 -0.23 -8.61
CA SER A 178 5.22 0.11 -9.91
C SER A 178 4.25 0.88 -10.81
N PRO A 179 3.89 2.14 -10.52
CA PRO A 179 2.91 2.91 -11.29
C PRO A 179 3.36 3.14 -12.75
N ILE A 180 4.65 3.18 -13.03
CA ILE A 180 5.18 3.25 -14.40
C ILE A 180 4.83 1.96 -15.16
N GLN A 181 4.94 0.81 -14.52
CA GLN A 181 4.57 -0.47 -15.13
C GLN A 181 3.05 -0.57 -15.32
N PHE A 182 2.24 -0.05 -14.39
CA PHE A 182 0.79 0.04 -14.57
C PHE A 182 0.43 0.77 -15.87
N GLY A 183 0.99 1.96 -16.08
CA GLY A 183 0.73 2.73 -17.30
C GLY A 183 1.14 1.98 -18.58
N ARG A 184 2.27 1.28 -18.57
CA ARG A 184 2.74 0.47 -19.71
C ARG A 184 1.80 -0.71 -19.98
N LEU A 185 1.42 -1.44 -18.93
CA LEU A 185 0.50 -2.58 -19.06
C LEU A 185 -0.89 -2.13 -19.49
N ALA A 186 -1.40 -1.04 -18.93
CA ALA A 186 -2.69 -0.47 -19.29
C ALA A 186 -2.73 -0.10 -20.78
N ALA A 187 -1.73 0.64 -21.26
CA ALA A 187 -1.64 0.99 -22.68
C ALA A 187 -1.56 -0.26 -23.57
N LYS A 188 -0.69 -1.21 -23.23
CA LYS A 188 -0.54 -2.46 -23.99
C LYS A 188 -1.83 -3.25 -24.09
N ASN A 189 -2.55 -3.42 -22.96
CA ASN A 189 -3.78 -4.20 -22.91
C ASN A 189 -4.93 -3.44 -23.61
N MET A 190 -5.01 -2.10 -23.48
CA MET A 190 -5.99 -1.32 -24.23
C MET A 190 -5.82 -1.49 -25.75
N TYR A 191 -4.60 -1.44 -26.27
CA TYR A 191 -4.35 -1.72 -27.69
C TYR A 191 -4.73 -3.16 -28.07
N SER A 192 -4.57 -4.14 -27.20
CA SER A 192 -5.01 -5.51 -27.44
C SER A 192 -6.53 -5.57 -27.56
N ILE A 193 -7.29 -4.96 -26.64
CA ILE A 193 -8.75 -4.92 -26.63
C ILE A 193 -9.27 -4.23 -27.91
N LEU A 194 -8.72 -3.06 -28.25
CA LEU A 194 -9.11 -2.32 -29.46
C LEU A 194 -8.84 -3.11 -30.76
N ASN A 195 -7.87 -4.04 -30.72
CA ASN A 195 -7.61 -4.98 -31.82
C ASN A 195 -8.36 -6.32 -31.66
N ARG A 196 -9.38 -6.38 -30.80
CA ARG A 196 -10.24 -7.56 -30.55
C ARG A 196 -9.45 -8.80 -30.10
N LYS A 197 -8.40 -8.59 -29.31
CA LYS A 197 -7.62 -9.66 -28.68
C LYS A 197 -8.05 -9.78 -27.22
N ASP A 198 -8.06 -11.00 -26.72
CA ASP A 198 -8.35 -11.29 -25.32
C ASP A 198 -7.23 -10.74 -24.42
N VAL A 199 -7.62 -10.25 -23.25
CA VAL A 199 -6.72 -9.80 -22.18
C VAL A 199 -7.12 -10.48 -20.87
N PRO A 200 -6.19 -10.64 -19.89
CA PRO A 200 -6.55 -11.13 -18.57
C PRO A 200 -7.52 -10.16 -17.89
N GLU A 201 -8.47 -10.70 -17.13
CA GLU A 201 -9.40 -9.89 -16.33
C GLU A 201 -8.65 -9.14 -15.21
N ILE A 202 -7.62 -9.77 -14.62
CA ILE A 202 -6.79 -9.22 -13.55
C ILE A 202 -5.32 -9.38 -13.92
N ILE A 203 -4.55 -8.30 -13.75
CA ILE A 203 -3.09 -8.29 -13.86
C ILE A 203 -2.53 -7.78 -12.55
N GLU A 204 -2.01 -8.68 -11.74
CA GLU A 204 -1.29 -8.34 -10.52
C GLU A 204 0.16 -8.02 -10.84
N VAL A 205 0.61 -6.84 -10.43
CA VAL A 205 1.99 -6.39 -10.58
C VAL A 205 2.73 -6.65 -9.27
N PRO A 206 3.82 -7.43 -9.31
CA PRO A 206 4.62 -7.69 -8.12
C PRO A 206 5.11 -6.40 -7.45
N VAL A 207 5.16 -6.41 -6.12
CA VAL A 207 5.74 -5.35 -5.31
C VAL A 207 7.18 -5.69 -4.90
N THR A 208 7.94 -4.68 -4.50
CA THR A 208 9.31 -4.87 -4.02
C THR A 208 9.51 -4.12 -2.73
N LEU A 209 9.95 -4.81 -1.68
CA LEU A 209 10.29 -4.13 -0.44
C LEU A 209 11.61 -3.36 -0.60
N ILE A 210 11.53 -2.04 -0.43
CA ILE A 210 12.68 -1.14 -0.42
C ILE A 210 13.07 -0.88 1.02
N THR A 211 14.29 -1.23 1.38
CA THR A 211 14.89 -1.04 2.70
C THR A 211 16.24 -0.34 2.58
N LYS A 212 16.91 -0.11 3.70
CA LYS A 212 18.27 0.44 3.70
C LYS A 212 19.27 -0.42 2.91
N ASP A 213 19.01 -1.73 2.81
CA ASP A 213 19.96 -2.67 2.19
C ASP A 213 19.95 -2.60 0.66
N ASN A 214 18.84 -2.14 0.05
CA ASN A 214 18.67 -2.10 -1.39
C ASN A 214 18.29 -0.73 -1.98
N ILE A 215 18.07 0.29 -1.15
CA ILE A 215 17.64 1.62 -1.60
C ILE A 215 18.57 2.24 -2.64
N ASP A 216 19.85 1.88 -2.65
CA ASP A 216 20.84 2.40 -3.61
C ASP A 216 20.60 1.92 -5.05
N THR A 217 19.81 0.87 -5.23
CA THR A 217 19.43 0.35 -6.55
C THR A 217 18.18 1.03 -7.14
N PHE A 218 17.51 1.89 -6.36
CA PHE A 218 16.29 2.58 -6.77
C PHE A 218 16.49 4.07 -6.99
N ASN A 219 15.69 4.66 -7.86
CA ASN A 219 15.59 6.11 -7.96
C ASN A 219 14.81 6.65 -6.75
N VAL A 220 15.54 7.26 -5.81
CA VAL A 220 14.94 7.81 -4.58
C VAL A 220 13.97 8.97 -4.87
N ARG A 221 14.19 9.73 -5.96
CA ARG A 221 13.40 10.92 -6.32
C ARG A 221 12.27 10.65 -7.32
N GLY A 222 12.15 9.44 -7.80
CA GLY A 222 11.14 9.04 -8.79
C GLY A 222 10.39 7.79 -8.38
N TRP A 223 9.45 7.39 -9.22
CA TRP A 223 8.74 6.11 -9.11
C TRP A 223 9.53 4.99 -9.78
N GLN A 224 9.24 3.73 -9.46
CA GLN A 224 9.79 2.51 -10.03
C GLN A 224 8.81 1.81 -10.97
#